data_01e7a6e8b49510ee9de95ed767af0fd9
#
_entry.id   01e7a6e8b49510ee9de95ed767af0fd9
#
_cell.length_a   1.000
_cell.length_b   1.000
_cell.length_c   1.000
_cell.angle_alpha   90.00
_cell.angle_beta   90.00
_cell.angle_gamma   90.00
#
_symmetry.space_group_name_H-M   'P 1'
#
loop_
_entity.id
_entity.type
_entity.pdbx_description
1 polymer ?
#
loop_
_entity_poly.entity_id
_entity_poly.type
_entity_poly.pdbx_seq_one_letter_code
_entity_poly.pdbx_strand_id
1 'polypeptide(L)'
;MISCYRKQYAVGQGGLHLGKIYYTNSCKDKRTFAYLYDCGCSNGMNSMKDDIDDIIEYLDPELNLVGLYIYLSHAHSDHINGMTLLAKKLRDLNIRSTIILPFMEDAEKIVTVGGQNELNDLSTNLILDPQHMADFGNVVYLNDSPSDDLDMSNYDNYLMPFGTRNMSHNTKIIFKDSYEQWVLIPFYNKIKPCLLDNLNNELKLYGITIDNFTEKRFATRLREIYRKYKIDLNFSSLCLYSGTLNKINHTHTGWLHTGDINLLNEFSFNNFSNHYRDIQDNVRVMQIPHHGSIENSRINRFDNFPNINNYFITTQNKPNGRSQPNVSGEYLNNENIILLRESSFALWSYERTNGIVLTNFCR
;
A
#
# COMPACT_ATOMS: atom_id res chain seq x y z
N MET A 1 -26.39 -5.76 0.53
CA MET A 1 -25.61 -5.53 -0.71
C MET A 1 -24.43 -4.64 -0.36
N ILE A 2 -23.22 -5.07 -0.66
CA ILE A 2 -22.02 -4.28 -0.50
C ILE A 2 -21.61 -3.73 -1.86
N SER A 3 -21.16 -2.49 -1.91
CA SER A 3 -20.59 -1.89 -3.12
C SER A 3 -19.31 -1.14 -2.80
N CYS A 4 -18.44 -0.99 -3.78
CA CYS A 4 -17.19 -0.27 -3.62
C CYS A 4 -16.96 0.66 -4.82
N TYR A 5 -16.67 1.91 -4.53
CA TYR A 5 -16.09 2.85 -5.49
C TYR A 5 -14.58 2.86 -5.32
N ARG A 6 -13.85 2.85 -6.41
CA ARG A 6 -12.38 2.91 -6.42
C ARG A 6 -11.90 3.90 -7.45
N LYS A 7 -10.83 4.61 -7.11
CA LYS A 7 -10.16 5.54 -8.01
C LYS A 7 -8.66 5.45 -7.82
N GLN A 8 -7.95 5.02 -8.85
CA GLN A 8 -6.50 5.11 -8.94
C GLN A 8 -6.16 6.41 -9.65
N TYR A 9 -5.49 7.31 -8.95
CA TYR A 9 -5.09 8.60 -9.49
C TYR A 9 -3.86 8.45 -10.38
N ALA A 10 -3.78 9.31 -11.39
CA ALA A 10 -2.70 9.33 -12.36
C ALA A 10 -1.60 10.32 -11.91
N VAL A 11 -1.00 10.06 -10.76
CA VAL A 11 0.01 10.93 -10.13
C VAL A 11 1.40 10.83 -10.77
N GLY A 12 1.54 10.08 -11.85
CA GLY A 12 2.82 9.76 -12.45
C GLY A 12 3.53 8.64 -11.72
N GLN A 13 4.85 8.76 -11.53
CA GLN A 13 5.59 7.82 -10.69
C GLN A 13 5.21 8.07 -9.23
N GLY A 14 4.68 7.03 -8.56
CA GLY A 14 4.20 7.10 -7.19
C GLY A 14 2.90 6.33 -7.00
N GLY A 15 2.23 6.57 -5.89
CA GLY A 15 0.97 5.90 -5.55
C GLY A 15 -0.05 6.84 -4.92
N LEU A 16 -1.29 6.80 -5.42
CA LEU A 16 -2.44 7.43 -4.79
C LEU A 16 -3.72 6.72 -5.23
N HIS A 17 -4.31 5.98 -4.32
CA HIS A 17 -5.55 5.25 -4.58
C HIS A 17 -6.58 5.50 -3.47
N LEU A 18 -7.83 5.71 -3.87
CA LEU A 18 -8.99 5.82 -2.97
C LEU A 18 -9.94 4.65 -3.22
N GLY A 19 -10.34 3.97 -2.15
CA GLY A 19 -11.48 3.05 -2.18
C GLY A 19 -12.52 3.44 -1.13
N LYS A 20 -13.81 3.34 -1.50
CA LYS A 20 -14.95 3.57 -0.61
C LYS A 20 -15.87 2.38 -0.65
N ILE A 21 -16.08 1.77 0.50
CA ILE A 21 -16.92 0.59 0.69
C ILE A 21 -18.22 1.04 1.34
N TYR A 22 -19.34 0.80 0.64
CA TYR A 22 -20.67 1.08 1.12
C TYR A 22 -21.33 -0.24 1.54
N TYR A 23 -21.80 -0.28 2.77
CA TYR A 23 -22.42 -1.48 3.34
C TYR A 23 -23.53 -1.11 4.33
N THR A 24 -24.28 -2.13 4.73
CA THR A 24 -25.30 -1.99 5.77
C THR A 24 -24.85 -2.79 6.99
N ASN A 25 -24.78 -2.16 8.14
CA ASN A 25 -24.38 -2.83 9.37
C ASN A 25 -25.49 -3.77 9.91
N SER A 26 -25.21 -4.48 10.99
CA SER A 26 -26.15 -5.38 11.65
C SER A 26 -27.43 -4.69 12.15
N CYS A 27 -27.36 -3.39 12.45
CA CYS A 27 -28.50 -2.54 12.84
C CYS A 27 -29.30 -2.00 11.64
N LYS A 28 -28.95 -2.38 10.41
CA LYS A 28 -29.54 -1.91 9.15
C LYS A 28 -29.21 -0.46 8.80
N ASP A 29 -28.22 0.14 9.41
CA ASP A 29 -27.74 1.47 9.06
C ASP A 29 -26.81 1.40 7.85
N LYS A 30 -26.98 2.34 6.92
CA LYS A 30 -26.03 2.54 5.82
C LYS A 30 -24.74 3.17 6.36
N ARG A 31 -23.62 2.59 6.00
CA ARG A 31 -22.28 2.99 6.45
C ARG A 31 -21.34 3.09 5.25
N THR A 32 -20.38 3.98 5.37
CA THR A 32 -19.29 4.14 4.42
C THR A 32 -17.97 3.97 5.15
N PHE A 33 -17.09 3.14 4.60
CA PHE A 33 -15.71 3.00 5.04
C PHE A 33 -14.79 3.38 3.88
N ALA A 34 -13.75 4.15 4.15
CA ALA A 34 -12.78 4.53 3.14
C ALA A 34 -11.40 3.98 3.43
N TYR A 35 -10.66 3.71 2.37
CA TYR A 35 -9.23 3.43 2.48
C TYR A 35 -8.46 4.15 1.39
N LEU A 36 -7.24 4.53 1.72
CA LEU A 36 -6.23 5.00 0.77
C LEU A 36 -5.10 3.98 0.69
N TYR A 37 -4.48 3.90 -0.47
CA TYR A 37 -3.25 3.13 -0.64
C TYR A 37 -2.21 4.04 -1.29
N ASP A 38 -1.15 4.32 -0.53
CA ASP A 38 -0.13 5.34 -0.78
C ASP A 38 -0.68 6.77 -0.90
N CYS A 39 0.19 7.75 -0.79
CA CYS A 39 -0.11 9.16 -1.01
C CYS A 39 1.17 9.90 -1.39
N GLY A 40 1.67 9.67 -2.60
CA GLY A 40 2.91 10.30 -3.04
C GLY A 40 3.11 10.30 -4.56
N CYS A 41 3.99 11.16 -5.02
CA CYS A 41 4.45 11.21 -6.40
C CYS A 41 5.86 11.79 -6.50
N SER A 42 6.59 11.44 -7.57
CA SER A 42 7.96 11.93 -7.80
C SER A 42 8.05 13.42 -8.12
N ASN A 43 6.95 14.04 -8.59
CA ASN A 43 6.91 15.47 -8.90
C ASN A 43 6.70 16.38 -7.68
N GLY A 44 6.58 15.78 -6.50
CA GLY A 44 6.42 16.46 -5.23
C GLY A 44 4.98 16.82 -4.87
N MET A 45 4.77 17.17 -3.61
CA MET A 45 3.46 17.37 -2.98
C MET A 45 2.53 18.34 -3.74
N ASN A 46 3.09 19.40 -4.34
CA ASN A 46 2.27 20.42 -5.00
C ASN A 46 1.53 19.92 -6.25
N SER A 47 2.08 18.92 -6.94
CA SER A 47 1.44 18.33 -8.11
C SER A 47 0.23 17.46 -7.76
N MET A 48 0.09 17.05 -6.50
CA MET A 48 -1.01 16.21 -6.01
C MET A 48 -2.14 17.03 -5.36
N LYS A 49 -2.05 18.35 -5.36
CA LYS A 49 -3.01 19.19 -4.62
C LYS A 49 -4.45 18.94 -5.08
N ASP A 50 -4.67 18.95 -6.38
CA ASP A 50 -6.01 18.78 -6.96
C ASP A 50 -6.53 17.36 -6.73
N ASP A 51 -5.66 16.34 -6.80
CA ASP A 51 -6.02 14.95 -6.50
C ASP A 51 -6.39 14.76 -5.02
N ILE A 52 -5.66 15.41 -4.12
CA ILE A 52 -5.97 15.39 -2.69
C ILE A 52 -7.26 16.17 -2.39
N ASP A 53 -7.51 17.29 -3.08
CA ASP A 53 -8.76 18.03 -2.96
C ASP A 53 -9.95 17.18 -3.42
N ASP A 54 -9.82 16.47 -4.51
CA ASP A 54 -10.80 15.51 -4.98
C ASP A 54 -11.05 14.38 -3.96
N ILE A 55 -10.01 13.82 -3.35
CA ILE A 55 -10.16 12.82 -2.27
C ILE A 55 -10.98 13.41 -1.12
N ILE A 56 -10.68 14.63 -0.69
CA ILE A 56 -11.37 15.30 0.41
C ILE A 56 -12.85 15.49 0.09
N GLU A 57 -13.18 15.89 -1.14
CA GLU A 57 -14.57 16.00 -1.60
C GLU A 57 -15.28 14.64 -1.56
N TYR A 58 -14.60 13.57 -1.97
CA TYR A 58 -15.15 12.21 -1.87
C TYR A 58 -15.31 11.71 -0.43
N LEU A 59 -14.56 12.24 0.54
CA LEU A 59 -14.61 11.85 1.96
C LEU A 59 -15.61 12.68 2.76
N ASP A 60 -16.44 13.49 2.12
CA ASP A 60 -17.40 14.38 2.78
C ASP A 60 -18.08 13.70 3.99
N PRO A 61 -18.05 14.34 5.18
CA PRO A 61 -18.64 13.81 6.41
C PRO A 61 -20.14 13.49 6.33
N GLU A 62 -20.87 14.11 5.42
CA GLU A 62 -22.30 13.83 5.22
C GLU A 62 -22.60 12.39 4.75
N LEU A 63 -21.58 11.66 4.30
CA LEU A 63 -21.71 10.30 3.76
C LEU A 63 -21.70 9.18 4.80
N ASN A 64 -21.90 9.46 6.08
CA ASN A 64 -21.81 8.48 7.16
C ASN A 64 -20.47 7.71 7.15
N LEU A 65 -19.37 8.44 6.90
CA LEU A 65 -18.03 7.90 6.96
C LEU A 65 -17.71 7.44 8.39
N VAL A 66 -17.47 6.16 8.54
CA VAL A 66 -17.21 5.54 9.84
C VAL A 66 -15.73 5.35 10.12
N GLY A 67 -14.88 5.39 9.09
CA GLY A 67 -13.43 5.26 9.25
C GLY A 67 -12.68 5.48 7.95
N LEU A 68 -11.42 5.88 8.09
CA LEU A 68 -10.45 6.03 7.01
C LEU A 68 -9.17 5.28 7.38
N TYR A 69 -8.79 4.30 6.57
CA TYR A 69 -7.51 3.63 6.71
C TYR A 69 -6.57 4.05 5.57
N ILE A 70 -5.33 4.36 5.92
CA ILE A 70 -4.29 4.76 4.97
C ILE A 70 -3.19 3.71 5.02
N TYR A 71 -3.12 2.89 3.99
CA TYR A 71 -2.07 1.89 3.82
C TYR A 71 -0.91 2.53 3.09
N LEU A 72 0.26 2.59 3.71
CA LEU A 72 1.48 3.04 3.07
C LEU A 72 2.34 1.84 2.71
N SER A 73 2.62 1.68 1.43
CA SER A 73 3.35 0.52 0.92
C SER A 73 4.75 0.46 1.50
N HIS A 74 5.46 1.58 1.46
CA HIS A 74 6.80 1.75 2.01
C HIS A 74 7.16 3.24 2.12
N ALA A 75 8.35 3.55 2.66
CA ALA A 75 8.69 4.92 3.02
C ALA A 75 9.47 5.70 1.93
N HIS A 76 9.43 5.31 0.65
CA HIS A 76 9.99 6.15 -0.41
C HIS A 76 9.12 7.40 -0.64
N SER A 77 9.79 8.49 -1.00
CA SER A 77 9.16 9.81 -1.11
C SER A 77 7.97 9.84 -2.08
N ASP A 78 8.07 9.14 -3.20
CA ASP A 78 7.02 9.07 -4.22
C ASP A 78 5.79 8.25 -3.80
N HIS A 79 5.81 7.64 -2.62
CA HIS A 79 4.68 6.93 -2.01
C HIS A 79 4.08 7.67 -0.80
N ILE A 80 4.80 8.65 -0.21
CA ILE A 80 4.38 9.29 1.05
C ILE A 80 4.37 10.82 1.06
N ASN A 81 4.99 11.50 0.09
CA ASN A 81 5.21 12.95 0.17
C ASN A 81 3.94 13.81 0.15
N GLY A 82 2.79 13.27 -0.27
CA GLY A 82 1.48 13.92 -0.20
C GLY A 82 0.84 13.84 1.19
N MET A 83 1.33 12.98 2.09
CA MET A 83 0.74 12.74 3.40
C MET A 83 0.59 14.01 4.24
N THR A 84 1.59 14.91 4.21
CA THR A 84 1.54 16.16 4.98
C THR A 84 0.35 17.05 4.57
N LEU A 85 0.09 17.15 3.25
CA LEU A 85 -1.04 17.92 2.74
C LEU A 85 -2.37 17.23 3.06
N LEU A 86 -2.45 15.93 2.83
CA LEU A 86 -3.64 15.14 3.14
C LEU A 86 -4.01 15.24 4.62
N ALA A 87 -3.06 15.03 5.52
CA ALA A 87 -3.28 15.09 6.96
C ALA A 87 -3.79 16.46 7.44
N LYS A 88 -3.24 17.55 6.89
CA LYS A 88 -3.74 18.89 7.17
C LYS A 88 -5.22 19.02 6.81
N LYS A 89 -5.61 18.57 5.61
CA LYS A 89 -7.00 18.66 5.13
C LYS A 89 -7.96 17.76 5.92
N LEU A 90 -7.54 16.54 6.27
CA LEU A 90 -8.32 15.64 7.13
C LEU A 90 -8.57 16.23 8.52
N ARG A 91 -7.56 16.90 9.08
CA ARG A 91 -7.67 17.60 10.37
C ARG A 91 -8.66 18.77 10.30
N ASP A 92 -8.60 19.57 9.24
CA ASP A 92 -9.49 20.71 9.01
C ASP A 92 -10.96 20.26 8.95
N LEU A 93 -11.22 19.02 8.49
CA LEU A 93 -12.55 18.39 8.44
C LEU A 93 -12.87 17.52 9.67
N ASN A 94 -11.96 17.43 10.65
CA ASN A 94 -12.09 16.55 11.80
C ASN A 94 -12.28 15.06 11.43
N ILE A 95 -11.75 14.63 10.29
CA ILE A 95 -11.73 13.23 9.86
C ILE A 95 -10.54 12.54 10.50
N ARG A 96 -10.82 11.49 11.29
CA ARG A 96 -9.78 10.66 11.89
C ARG A 96 -9.37 9.55 10.94
N SER A 97 -8.06 9.25 10.90
CA SER A 97 -7.52 8.16 10.09
C SER A 97 -6.68 7.19 10.90
N THR A 98 -6.53 5.99 10.38
CA THR A 98 -5.57 5.00 10.86
C THR A 98 -4.55 4.73 9.76
N ILE A 99 -3.28 4.98 10.05
CA ILE A 99 -2.17 4.74 9.12
C ILE A 99 -1.62 3.34 9.38
N ILE A 100 -1.53 2.53 8.34
CA ILE A 100 -1.07 1.14 8.41
C ILE A 100 0.24 1.03 7.65
N LEU A 101 1.27 0.52 8.35
CA LEU A 101 2.66 0.44 7.88
C LEU A 101 3.21 -0.97 8.04
N PRO A 102 4.13 -1.42 7.16
CA PRO A 102 4.91 -2.61 7.44
C PRO A 102 5.80 -2.39 8.68
N PHE A 103 5.89 -3.40 9.52
CA PHE A 103 6.81 -3.38 10.66
C PHE A 103 8.25 -3.58 10.18
N MET A 104 9.18 -2.82 10.75
CA MET A 104 10.61 -2.97 10.53
C MET A 104 11.32 -3.17 11.87
N GLU A 105 12.25 -4.13 11.92
CA GLU A 105 13.13 -4.35 13.06
C GLU A 105 14.18 -3.23 13.15
N ASP A 106 14.71 -2.98 14.35
CA ASP A 106 15.68 -1.88 14.54
C ASP A 106 16.92 -2.01 13.65
N ALA A 107 17.41 -3.22 13.42
CA ALA A 107 18.54 -3.45 12.51
C ALA A 107 18.19 -3.07 11.05
N GLU A 108 16.96 -3.34 10.60
CA GLU A 108 16.49 -2.91 9.28
C GLU A 108 16.42 -1.39 9.20
N LYS A 109 15.83 -0.74 10.22
CA LYS A 109 15.73 0.72 10.28
C LYS A 109 17.10 1.39 10.21
N ILE A 110 18.03 0.93 11.05
CA ILE A 110 19.42 1.43 11.11
C ILE A 110 20.08 1.36 9.73
N VAL A 111 20.03 0.18 9.09
CA VAL A 111 20.72 -0.04 7.82
C VAL A 111 20.01 0.68 6.68
N THR A 112 18.70 0.74 6.69
CA THR A 112 17.91 1.46 5.67
C THR A 112 18.19 2.96 5.74
N VAL A 113 18.06 3.58 6.91
CA VAL A 113 18.25 5.03 7.07
C VAL A 113 19.71 5.42 6.95
N GLY A 114 20.61 4.67 7.58
CA GLY A 114 22.04 4.97 7.57
C GLY A 114 22.75 4.61 6.26
N GLY A 115 22.17 3.71 5.47
CA GLY A 115 22.77 3.21 4.22
C GLY A 115 22.28 3.91 2.95
N GLN A 116 21.07 4.47 2.96
CA GLN A 116 20.49 5.18 1.82
C GLN A 116 20.78 6.69 1.91
N ASN A 117 21.13 7.30 0.78
CA ASN A 117 21.34 8.76 0.71
C ASN A 117 20.10 9.51 0.19
N GLU A 118 19.05 8.80 -0.21
CA GLU A 118 17.91 9.34 -0.96
C GLU A 118 16.66 9.55 -0.09
N LEU A 119 16.71 9.16 1.19
CA LEU A 119 15.60 9.36 2.10
C LEU A 119 15.51 10.84 2.52
N ASN A 120 14.33 11.42 2.37
CA ASN A 120 14.02 12.75 2.90
C ASN A 120 13.65 12.66 4.40
N ASP A 121 13.47 13.83 5.04
CA ASP A 121 13.14 13.91 6.47
C ASP A 121 11.83 13.18 6.80
N LEU A 122 10.81 13.26 5.94
CA LEU A 122 9.53 12.58 6.16
C LEU A 122 9.71 11.06 6.12
N SER A 123 10.46 10.54 5.13
CA SER A 123 10.80 9.11 5.02
C SER A 123 11.58 8.62 6.23
N THR A 124 12.58 9.38 6.64
CA THR A 124 13.42 9.07 7.80
C THR A 124 12.60 9.02 9.09
N ASN A 125 11.76 10.04 9.31
CA ASN A 125 10.88 10.10 10.49
C ASN A 125 9.86 8.95 10.48
N LEU A 126 9.30 8.62 9.31
CA LEU A 126 8.35 7.51 9.19
C LEU A 126 8.99 6.16 9.56
N ILE A 127 10.24 5.94 9.21
CA ILE A 127 10.98 4.70 9.53
C ILE A 127 11.39 4.65 11.00
N LEU A 128 11.96 5.75 11.53
CA LEU A 128 12.57 5.77 12.86
C LEU A 128 11.55 5.99 13.97
N ASP A 129 10.64 6.94 13.77
CA ASP A 129 9.65 7.35 14.76
C ASP A 129 8.29 7.62 14.09
N PRO A 130 7.57 6.58 13.72
CA PRO A 130 6.24 6.72 13.12
C PRO A 130 5.22 7.38 14.06
N GLN A 131 5.53 7.55 15.34
CA GLN A 131 4.70 8.35 16.26
C GLN A 131 4.64 9.83 15.83
N HIS A 132 5.63 10.32 15.09
CA HIS A 132 5.53 11.61 14.39
C HIS A 132 4.34 11.68 13.44
N MET A 133 3.89 10.53 12.93
CA MET A 133 2.68 10.42 12.12
C MET A 133 1.40 10.41 12.99
N ALA A 134 1.51 10.37 14.31
CA ALA A 134 0.33 10.43 15.20
C ALA A 134 -0.44 11.76 15.06
N ASP A 135 0.23 12.84 14.64
CA ASP A 135 -0.44 14.08 14.25
C ASP A 135 -1.34 13.89 13.01
N PHE A 136 -1.12 12.85 12.23
CA PHE A 136 -1.87 12.52 11.03
C PHE A 136 -2.99 11.50 11.28
N GLY A 137 -2.91 10.74 12.38
CA GLY A 137 -3.84 9.70 12.72
C GLY A 137 -3.25 8.65 13.66
N ASN A 138 -4.03 7.62 13.94
CA ASN A 138 -3.54 6.47 14.69
C ASN A 138 -2.57 5.65 13.82
N VAL A 139 -1.43 5.20 14.37
CA VAL A 139 -0.43 4.42 13.63
C VAL A 139 -0.45 2.97 14.07
N VAL A 140 -0.57 2.06 13.10
CA VAL A 140 -0.63 0.62 13.30
C VAL A 140 0.43 -0.05 12.43
N TYR A 141 1.19 -0.97 13.02
CA TYR A 141 2.16 -1.78 12.31
C TYR A 141 1.59 -3.15 11.95
N LEU A 142 1.83 -3.57 10.72
CA LEU A 142 1.63 -4.96 10.33
C LEU A 142 2.80 -5.81 10.84
N ASN A 143 2.50 -6.86 11.58
CA ASN A 143 3.48 -7.82 12.08
C ASN A 143 2.94 -9.26 11.98
N ASP A 144 3.67 -10.26 12.49
CA ASP A 144 3.25 -11.68 12.51
C ASP A 144 2.45 -12.06 13.76
N SER A 145 2.06 -11.09 14.58
CA SER A 145 1.26 -11.41 15.78
C SER A 145 -0.03 -12.12 15.36
N PRO A 146 -0.43 -13.15 16.07
CA PRO A 146 -1.75 -13.72 15.88
C PRO A 146 -2.80 -12.63 16.11
N SER A 147 -3.72 -12.47 15.20
CA SER A 147 -4.87 -11.59 15.41
C SER A 147 -6.09 -12.17 14.73
N ASP A 148 -7.24 -11.89 15.31
CA ASP A 148 -8.52 -12.25 14.73
C ASP A 148 -8.86 -11.32 13.56
N ASP A 149 -9.68 -11.81 12.63
CA ASP A 149 -10.25 -11.00 11.58
C ASP A 149 -11.14 -9.90 12.18
N LEU A 150 -11.07 -8.69 11.61
CA LEU A 150 -11.87 -7.56 12.04
C LEU A 150 -13.18 -7.50 11.26
N ASP A 151 -14.27 -7.92 11.89
CA ASP A 151 -15.62 -7.85 11.30
C ASP A 151 -16.24 -6.46 11.54
N MET A 152 -16.22 -5.63 10.51
CA MET A 152 -16.68 -4.24 10.57
C MET A 152 -18.21 -4.09 10.60
N SER A 153 -18.97 -5.15 10.30
CA SER A 153 -20.45 -5.10 10.34
C SER A 153 -21.02 -4.94 11.75
N ASN A 154 -20.23 -5.24 12.78
CA ASN A 154 -20.63 -5.18 14.19
C ASN A 154 -20.12 -3.96 14.96
N TYR A 155 -19.36 -3.06 14.31
CA TYR A 155 -18.78 -1.90 14.98
C TYR A 155 -19.50 -0.60 14.63
N ASP A 156 -19.83 0.20 15.64
CA ASP A 156 -20.47 1.52 15.49
C ASP A 156 -19.46 2.67 15.37
N ASN A 157 -18.21 2.47 15.81
CA ASN A 157 -17.12 3.44 15.74
C ASN A 157 -15.79 2.76 15.36
N TYR A 158 -15.24 3.10 14.22
CA TYR A 158 -14.18 2.37 13.50
C TYR A 158 -12.79 2.97 13.58
N LEU A 159 -12.52 3.61 14.63
CA LEU A 159 -11.12 3.70 15.01
C LEU A 159 -10.72 2.32 15.51
N MET A 160 -9.67 1.73 14.94
CA MET A 160 -8.98 0.61 15.60
C MET A 160 -8.97 0.91 17.09
N PRO A 161 -9.34 -0.03 17.97
CA PRO A 161 -9.39 0.24 19.40
C PRO A 161 -8.13 0.98 19.80
N PHE A 162 -8.28 2.18 20.36
CA PHE A 162 -7.18 2.99 20.83
C PHE A 162 -6.25 2.10 21.67
N GLY A 163 -5.03 1.82 21.18
CA GLY A 163 -4.07 0.97 21.87
C GLY A 163 -3.53 -0.23 21.11
N THR A 164 -4.15 -0.70 20.03
CA THR A 164 -3.53 -1.73 19.17
C THR A 164 -2.50 -1.06 18.26
N ARG A 165 -1.25 -1.06 18.68
CA ARG A 165 -0.12 -0.59 17.87
C ARG A 165 0.29 -1.59 16.78
N ASN A 166 -0.23 -2.80 16.82
CA ASN A 166 0.14 -3.90 15.95
C ASN A 166 -1.11 -4.62 15.42
N MET A 167 -1.09 -4.96 14.13
CA MET A 167 -2.07 -5.79 13.45
C MET A 167 -1.33 -6.89 12.70
N SER A 168 -1.85 -8.11 12.69
CA SER A 168 -1.26 -9.17 11.86
C SER A 168 -1.45 -8.87 10.37
N HIS A 169 -0.42 -9.16 9.57
CA HIS A 169 -0.58 -9.13 8.11
C HIS A 169 -1.56 -10.19 7.59
N ASN A 170 -1.91 -11.17 8.43
CA ASN A 170 -2.95 -12.16 8.12
C ASN A 170 -4.36 -11.67 8.50
N THR A 171 -4.50 -10.53 9.20
CA THR A 171 -5.81 -9.99 9.59
C THR A 171 -6.55 -9.49 8.37
N LYS A 172 -7.74 -10.04 8.15
CA LYS A 172 -8.68 -9.53 7.15
C LYS A 172 -9.60 -8.50 7.82
N ILE A 173 -9.80 -7.37 7.17
CA ILE A 173 -10.84 -6.42 7.54
C ILE A 173 -12.06 -6.79 6.70
N ILE A 174 -13.14 -7.21 7.35
CA ILE A 174 -14.29 -7.83 6.70
C ILE A 174 -15.51 -6.94 6.86
N PHE A 175 -16.20 -6.68 5.75
CA PHE A 175 -17.51 -6.05 5.70
C PHE A 175 -18.51 -7.11 5.26
N LYS A 176 -19.51 -7.37 6.09
CA LYS A 176 -20.52 -8.41 5.83
C LYS A 176 -21.89 -7.77 5.63
N ASP A 177 -22.62 -8.35 4.70
CA ASP A 177 -24.07 -8.17 4.55
C ASP A 177 -24.67 -9.54 4.26
N SER A 178 -25.66 -9.94 5.01
CA SER A 178 -26.41 -11.23 4.96
C SER A 178 -25.74 -12.43 4.25
N TYR A 179 -25.30 -12.27 3.01
CA TYR A 179 -24.73 -13.34 2.17
C TYR A 179 -23.42 -12.96 1.48
N GLU A 180 -22.97 -11.73 1.64
CA GLU A 180 -21.86 -11.17 0.86
C GLU A 180 -20.78 -10.68 1.80
N GLN A 181 -19.53 -10.84 1.36
CA GLN A 181 -18.38 -10.35 2.13
C GLN A 181 -17.45 -9.57 1.21
N TRP A 182 -17.07 -8.38 1.66
CA TRP A 182 -15.98 -7.61 1.10
C TRP A 182 -14.84 -7.58 2.08
N VAL A 183 -13.60 -7.71 1.60
CA VAL A 183 -12.44 -7.77 2.46
C VAL A 183 -11.33 -6.86 2.00
N LEU A 184 -10.57 -6.36 2.98
CA LEU A 184 -9.23 -5.80 2.78
C LEU A 184 -8.24 -6.79 3.38
N ILE A 185 -7.27 -7.24 2.58
CA ILE A 185 -6.24 -8.21 2.99
C ILE A 185 -4.88 -7.59 2.73
N PRO A 186 -4.20 -7.08 3.75
CA PRO A 186 -2.84 -6.57 3.62
C PRO A 186 -1.81 -7.72 3.62
N PHE A 187 -0.67 -7.48 2.98
CA PHE A 187 0.49 -8.36 3.00
C PHE A 187 1.78 -7.55 2.93
N TYR A 188 2.81 -8.00 3.59
CA TYR A 188 4.18 -7.53 3.37
C TYR A 188 5.18 -8.67 3.59
N ASN A 189 6.35 -8.57 2.96
CA ASN A 189 7.42 -9.50 3.23
C ASN A 189 8.21 -9.07 4.47
N LYS A 190 8.46 -10.02 5.35
CA LYS A 190 9.46 -9.85 6.40
C LYS A 190 10.85 -10.19 5.91
N ILE A 191 11.83 -9.51 6.47
CA ILE A 191 13.22 -9.93 6.36
C ILE A 191 13.39 -11.35 6.92
N LYS A 192 14.17 -12.19 6.23
CA LYS A 192 14.43 -13.55 6.70
C LYS A 192 15.14 -13.52 8.06
N PRO A 193 14.74 -14.36 9.03
CA PRO A 193 15.36 -14.37 10.36
C PRO A 193 16.88 -14.49 10.31
N CYS A 194 17.43 -15.39 9.48
CA CYS A 194 18.88 -15.55 9.34
C CYS A 194 19.57 -14.28 8.80
N LEU A 195 18.92 -13.50 7.97
CA LEU A 195 19.45 -12.23 7.48
C LEU A 195 19.40 -11.17 8.58
N LEU A 196 18.32 -11.12 9.34
CA LEU A 196 18.18 -10.24 10.50
C LEU A 196 19.25 -10.54 11.57
N ASP A 197 19.49 -11.81 11.87
CA ASP A 197 20.55 -12.25 12.80
C ASP A 197 21.94 -11.80 12.32
N ASN A 198 22.21 -11.96 11.02
CA ASN A 198 23.47 -11.51 10.44
C ASN A 198 23.65 -9.99 10.54
N LEU A 199 22.59 -9.22 10.29
CA LEU A 199 22.60 -7.76 10.45
C LEU A 199 22.88 -7.36 11.90
N ASN A 200 22.13 -7.95 12.83
CA ASN A 200 22.30 -7.68 14.25
C ASN A 200 23.73 -7.96 14.72
N ASN A 201 24.31 -9.09 14.28
CA ASN A 201 25.68 -9.46 14.61
C ASN A 201 26.70 -8.48 14.01
N GLU A 202 26.48 -8.04 12.77
CA GLU A 202 27.38 -7.08 12.12
C GLU A 202 27.30 -5.69 12.76
N LEU A 203 26.10 -5.20 13.04
CA LEU A 203 25.90 -3.93 13.75
C LEU A 203 26.56 -3.96 15.14
N LYS A 204 26.35 -5.06 15.88
CA LYS A 204 26.97 -5.28 17.19
C LYS A 204 28.51 -5.29 17.13
N LEU A 205 29.10 -5.92 16.10
CA LEU A 205 30.55 -5.96 15.90
C LEU A 205 31.15 -4.55 15.81
N TYR A 206 30.44 -3.60 15.23
CA TYR A 206 30.90 -2.21 15.10
C TYR A 206 30.35 -1.27 16.18
N GLY A 207 29.60 -1.79 17.17
CA GLY A 207 28.98 -0.99 18.21
C GLY A 207 27.92 -0.01 17.71
N ILE A 208 27.26 -0.36 16.61
CA ILE A 208 26.20 0.47 16.01
C ILE A 208 24.86 0.07 16.62
N THR A 209 24.13 1.07 17.14
CA THR A 209 22.81 0.92 17.77
C THR A 209 21.84 1.95 17.22
N ILE A 210 20.56 1.80 17.53
CA ILE A 210 19.52 2.77 17.13
C ILE A 210 19.79 4.19 17.69
N ASP A 211 20.46 4.29 18.81
CA ASP A 211 20.75 5.56 19.47
C ASP A 211 21.97 6.31 18.88
N ASN A 212 22.88 5.60 18.17
CA ASN A 212 24.13 6.19 17.71
C ASN A 212 24.42 6.07 16.21
N PHE A 213 23.60 5.35 15.46
CA PHE A 213 23.87 5.04 14.03
C PHE A 213 23.99 6.28 13.13
N THR A 214 23.42 7.43 13.53
CA THR A 214 23.50 8.70 12.80
C THR A 214 24.85 9.39 12.93
N GLU A 215 25.74 8.92 13.80
CA GLU A 215 27.08 9.48 13.95
C GLU A 215 27.89 9.30 12.65
N LYS A 216 28.54 10.38 12.21
CA LYS A 216 29.32 10.42 10.95
C LYS A 216 30.33 9.28 10.80
N ARG A 217 30.90 8.81 11.91
CA ARG A 217 31.89 7.70 11.93
C ARG A 217 31.33 6.39 11.37
N PHE A 218 30.01 6.16 11.44
CA PHE A 218 29.36 4.95 10.97
C PHE A 218 28.85 5.02 9.52
N ALA A 219 28.76 6.21 8.94
CA ALA A 219 28.11 6.41 7.63
C ALA A 219 28.69 5.54 6.49
N THR A 220 30.02 5.38 6.41
CA THR A 220 30.65 4.54 5.40
C THR A 220 30.33 3.07 5.63
N ARG A 221 30.38 2.62 6.89
CA ARG A 221 30.12 1.24 7.25
C ARG A 221 28.67 0.85 7.01
N LEU A 222 27.73 1.71 7.35
CA LEU A 222 26.29 1.46 7.10
C LEU A 222 25.99 1.32 5.61
N ARG A 223 26.62 2.13 4.75
CA ARG A 223 26.50 1.96 3.29
C ARG A 223 27.08 0.64 2.78
N GLU A 224 28.18 0.17 3.36
CA GLU A 224 28.75 -1.15 3.04
C GLU A 224 27.81 -2.28 3.44
N ILE A 225 27.26 -2.23 4.65
CA ILE A 225 26.28 -3.19 5.17
C ILE A 225 25.03 -3.18 4.28
N TYR A 226 24.48 -2.02 3.97
CA TYR A 226 23.31 -1.86 3.11
C TYR A 226 23.54 -2.54 1.73
N ARG A 227 24.68 -2.25 1.09
CA ARG A 227 25.04 -2.84 -0.22
C ARG A 227 25.25 -4.36 -0.13
N LYS A 228 25.88 -4.83 0.94
CA LYS A 228 26.15 -6.25 1.17
C LYS A 228 24.88 -7.06 1.31
N TYR A 229 23.93 -6.57 2.09
CA TYR A 229 22.72 -7.30 2.42
C TYR A 229 21.55 -6.96 1.46
N LYS A 230 21.70 -5.92 0.64
CA LYS A 230 20.68 -5.46 -0.31
C LYS A 230 19.31 -5.30 0.36
N ILE A 231 19.33 -4.67 1.54
CA ILE A 231 18.08 -4.34 2.24
C ILE A 231 17.44 -3.20 1.49
N ASP A 232 16.34 -3.50 0.85
CA ASP A 232 15.58 -2.56 0.05
C ASP A 232 14.19 -2.40 0.67
N LEU A 233 13.72 -1.17 0.82
CA LEU A 233 12.35 -0.87 1.25
C LEU A 233 11.31 -1.56 0.35
N ASN A 234 11.65 -1.76 -0.92
CA ASN A 234 10.80 -2.46 -1.87
C ASN A 234 10.58 -3.94 -1.49
N PHE A 235 11.53 -4.56 -0.77
CA PHE A 235 11.36 -5.94 -0.31
C PHE A 235 10.19 -6.10 0.65
N SER A 236 10.03 -5.15 1.59
CA SER A 236 8.97 -5.14 2.59
C SER A 236 7.75 -4.31 2.18
N SER A 237 7.66 -3.91 0.90
CA SER A 237 6.54 -3.12 0.41
C SER A 237 5.21 -3.82 0.70
N LEU A 238 4.29 -3.09 1.36
CA LEU A 238 2.97 -3.57 1.70
C LEU A 238 2.13 -3.70 0.43
N CYS A 239 1.48 -4.84 0.27
CA CYS A 239 0.46 -5.08 -0.75
C CYS A 239 -0.93 -5.04 -0.10
N LEU A 240 -1.96 -4.73 -0.88
CA LEU A 240 -3.34 -4.68 -0.39
C LEU A 240 -4.30 -5.26 -1.42
N TYR A 241 -4.98 -6.34 -1.04
CA TYR A 241 -6.16 -6.80 -1.78
C TYR A 241 -7.41 -6.11 -1.22
N SER A 242 -8.29 -5.69 -2.12
CA SER A 242 -9.63 -5.22 -1.80
C SER A 242 -10.64 -5.83 -2.76
N GLY A 243 -11.60 -6.59 -2.26
CA GLY A 243 -12.58 -7.27 -3.11
C GLY A 243 -13.47 -8.23 -2.35
N THR A 244 -14.24 -9.00 -3.09
CA THR A 244 -15.11 -10.05 -2.53
C THR A 244 -14.30 -11.29 -2.14
N LEU A 245 -14.74 -11.98 -1.08
CA LEU A 245 -14.17 -13.27 -0.67
C LEU A 245 -14.88 -14.46 -1.31
N ASN A 246 -16.15 -14.32 -1.65
CA ASN A 246 -17.00 -15.39 -2.10
C ASN A 246 -16.97 -15.57 -3.61
N LYS A 247 -16.79 -16.83 -4.06
CA LYS A 247 -16.85 -17.27 -5.47
C LYS A 247 -18.28 -17.38 -6.03
N ILE A 248 -19.32 -16.91 -5.30
CA ILE A 248 -20.71 -17.35 -5.50
C ILE A 248 -21.32 -16.89 -6.83
N ASN A 249 -20.82 -15.88 -7.50
CA ASN A 249 -21.48 -15.38 -8.72
C ASN A 249 -20.52 -15.08 -9.89
N HIS A 250 -19.32 -15.64 -9.95
CA HIS A 250 -18.34 -15.37 -11.01
C HIS A 250 -17.99 -13.88 -11.20
N THR A 251 -18.25 -13.06 -10.19
CA THR A 251 -17.99 -11.64 -10.22
C THR A 251 -16.64 -11.36 -9.61
N HIS A 252 -15.65 -11.31 -10.46
CA HIS A 252 -14.31 -10.97 -10.06
C HIS A 252 -14.25 -9.44 -9.82
N THR A 253 -14.18 -9.02 -8.58
CA THR A 253 -14.22 -7.60 -8.18
C THR A 253 -12.94 -7.15 -7.49
N GLY A 254 -11.95 -8.02 -7.39
CA GLY A 254 -10.76 -7.75 -6.61
C GLY A 254 -9.76 -6.81 -7.30
N TRP A 255 -9.28 -5.83 -6.55
CA TRP A 255 -8.09 -5.05 -6.90
C TRP A 255 -6.95 -5.46 -5.98
N LEU A 256 -5.76 -5.65 -6.56
CA LEU A 256 -4.54 -5.99 -5.84
C LEU A 256 -3.47 -4.93 -6.10
N HIS A 257 -3.19 -4.13 -5.08
CA HIS A 257 -2.10 -3.17 -5.07
C HIS A 257 -0.84 -3.88 -4.57
N THR A 258 0.27 -3.63 -5.21
CA THR A 258 1.54 -4.32 -4.93
C THR A 258 2.64 -3.39 -4.44
N GLY A 259 2.42 -2.05 -4.52
CA GLY A 259 3.51 -1.11 -4.27
C GLY A 259 4.73 -1.44 -5.13
N ASP A 260 5.87 -1.43 -4.52
CA ASP A 260 7.14 -1.68 -5.19
C ASP A 260 7.76 -3.05 -4.88
N ILE A 261 6.95 -4.00 -4.40
CA ILE A 261 7.43 -5.32 -3.98
C ILE A 261 8.29 -6.00 -5.06
N ASN A 262 9.38 -6.64 -4.65
CA ASN A 262 10.23 -7.39 -5.56
C ASN A 262 9.75 -8.84 -5.70
N LEU A 263 8.99 -9.13 -6.77
CA LEU A 263 8.46 -10.46 -7.09
C LEU A 263 9.39 -11.29 -7.99
N LEU A 264 10.56 -10.79 -8.40
CA LEU A 264 11.62 -11.63 -8.99
C LEU A 264 12.35 -12.43 -7.94
N ASN A 265 12.38 -11.96 -6.71
CA ASN A 265 12.90 -12.74 -5.60
C ASN A 265 11.94 -13.90 -5.30
N GLU A 266 12.44 -15.15 -5.43
CA GLU A 266 11.63 -16.36 -5.26
C GLU A 266 10.98 -16.47 -3.87
N PHE A 267 11.66 -16.01 -2.82
CA PHE A 267 11.11 -16.01 -1.48
C PHE A 267 9.93 -15.03 -1.36
N SER A 268 10.09 -13.81 -1.89
CA SER A 268 9.02 -12.80 -1.95
C SER A 268 7.83 -13.31 -2.73
N PHE A 269 8.08 -13.87 -3.91
CA PHE A 269 7.05 -14.38 -4.80
C PHE A 269 6.25 -15.53 -4.15
N ASN A 270 6.95 -16.48 -3.54
CA ASN A 270 6.29 -17.63 -2.90
C ASN A 270 5.43 -17.19 -1.71
N ASN A 271 5.90 -16.27 -0.88
CA ASN A 271 5.13 -15.73 0.23
C ASN A 271 3.90 -14.97 -0.25
N PHE A 272 4.06 -14.08 -1.23
CA PHE A 272 2.98 -13.32 -1.86
C PHE A 272 1.93 -14.26 -2.48
N SER A 273 2.35 -15.21 -3.30
CA SER A 273 1.46 -16.16 -3.96
C SER A 273 0.72 -17.05 -2.96
N ASN A 274 1.40 -17.51 -1.92
CA ASN A 274 0.78 -18.34 -0.87
C ASN A 274 -0.23 -17.51 -0.04
N HIS A 275 0.10 -16.27 0.30
CA HIS A 275 -0.78 -15.40 1.08
C HIS A 275 -2.11 -15.13 0.36
N TYR A 276 -2.05 -14.89 -0.94
CA TYR A 276 -3.22 -14.57 -1.75
C TYR A 276 -3.86 -15.78 -2.45
N ARG A 277 -3.42 -17.01 -2.14
CA ARG A 277 -3.87 -18.24 -2.82
C ARG A 277 -5.39 -18.38 -2.86
N ASP A 278 -6.07 -18.09 -1.77
CA ASP A 278 -7.53 -18.31 -1.66
C ASP A 278 -8.35 -17.28 -2.43
N ILE A 279 -7.71 -16.16 -2.85
CA ILE A 279 -8.39 -15.05 -3.55
C ILE A 279 -7.86 -14.81 -4.96
N GLN A 280 -6.90 -15.59 -5.44
CA GLN A 280 -6.30 -15.42 -6.77
C GLN A 280 -7.35 -15.33 -7.88
N ASP A 281 -8.37 -16.19 -7.81
CA ASP A 281 -9.49 -16.20 -8.77
C ASP A 281 -10.37 -14.95 -8.70
N ASN A 282 -10.29 -14.17 -7.63
CA ASN A 282 -11.13 -12.98 -7.43
C ASN A 282 -10.45 -11.69 -7.90
N VAL A 283 -9.14 -11.71 -8.15
CA VAL A 283 -8.39 -10.53 -8.61
C VAL A 283 -8.73 -10.22 -10.06
N ARG A 284 -9.23 -9.03 -10.32
CA ARG A 284 -9.57 -8.53 -11.65
C ARG A 284 -8.64 -7.44 -12.14
N VAL A 285 -8.19 -6.58 -11.24
CA VAL A 285 -7.28 -5.47 -11.54
C VAL A 285 -6.06 -5.61 -10.64
N MET A 286 -4.87 -5.47 -11.22
CA MET A 286 -3.63 -5.59 -10.48
C MET A 286 -2.66 -4.48 -10.83
N GLN A 287 -2.05 -3.88 -9.82
CA GLN A 287 -0.91 -3.00 -9.99
C GLN A 287 0.32 -3.83 -10.36
N ILE A 288 1.05 -3.40 -11.39
CA ILE A 288 2.38 -3.94 -11.68
C ILE A 288 3.38 -3.29 -10.70
N PRO A 289 4.19 -4.09 -9.99
CA PRO A 289 5.11 -3.57 -8.98
C PRO A 289 6.13 -2.58 -9.53
N HIS A 290 6.54 -1.65 -8.68
CA HIS A 290 7.67 -0.75 -8.90
C HIS A 290 7.63 -0.07 -10.27
N HIS A 291 6.50 0.55 -10.56
CA HIS A 291 6.26 1.32 -11.79
C HIS A 291 6.53 0.56 -13.08
N GLY A 292 6.42 -0.78 -13.05
CA GLY A 292 6.71 -1.66 -14.19
C GLY A 292 8.20 -1.95 -14.42
N SER A 293 9.04 -1.79 -13.40
CA SER A 293 10.46 -2.10 -13.46
C SER A 293 10.72 -3.58 -13.74
N ILE A 294 11.56 -3.84 -14.73
CA ILE A 294 12.03 -5.19 -15.08
C ILE A 294 12.81 -5.86 -13.95
N GLU A 295 13.34 -5.10 -13.02
CA GLU A 295 14.14 -5.59 -11.89
C GLU A 295 13.26 -6.12 -10.74
N ASN A 296 11.95 -5.83 -10.75
CA ASN A 296 11.04 -6.20 -9.68
C ASN A 296 10.01 -7.25 -10.07
N SER A 297 9.63 -7.35 -11.34
CA SER A 297 8.62 -8.31 -11.80
C SER A 297 8.74 -8.67 -13.27
N ARG A 298 8.04 -9.74 -13.66
CA ARG A 298 7.78 -10.18 -15.04
C ARG A 298 6.32 -10.54 -15.15
N ILE A 299 5.74 -10.40 -16.33
CA ILE A 299 4.31 -10.66 -16.55
C ILE A 299 3.92 -12.11 -16.20
N ASN A 300 4.78 -13.08 -16.48
CA ASN A 300 4.55 -14.50 -16.18
C ASN A 300 4.49 -14.82 -14.67
N ARG A 301 4.92 -13.90 -13.80
CA ARG A 301 4.74 -14.06 -12.34
C ARG A 301 3.27 -13.96 -11.93
N PHE A 302 2.42 -13.46 -12.80
CA PHE A 302 0.99 -13.28 -12.51
C PHE A 302 0.10 -14.35 -13.12
N ASP A 303 0.66 -15.40 -13.71
CA ASP A 303 -0.09 -16.52 -14.31
C ASP A 303 -0.98 -17.26 -13.27
N ASN A 304 -0.62 -17.18 -11.99
CA ASN A 304 -1.43 -17.73 -10.90
C ASN A 304 -2.71 -16.92 -10.60
N PHE A 305 -2.92 -15.79 -11.27
CA PHE A 305 -4.10 -14.94 -11.13
C PHE A 305 -4.90 -14.98 -12.43
N PRO A 306 -5.69 -16.03 -12.69
CA PRO A 306 -6.20 -16.34 -14.03
C PRO A 306 -7.26 -15.37 -14.53
N ASN A 307 -7.85 -14.55 -13.66
CA ASN A 307 -8.99 -13.69 -13.98
C ASN A 307 -8.63 -12.21 -14.06
N ILE A 308 -7.34 -11.85 -14.07
CA ILE A 308 -6.93 -10.46 -14.26
C ILE A 308 -7.26 -10.03 -15.68
N ASN A 309 -8.12 -9.02 -15.79
CA ASN A 309 -8.50 -8.42 -17.06
C ASN A 309 -7.65 -7.19 -17.38
N ASN A 310 -7.19 -6.50 -16.35
CA ASN A 310 -6.44 -5.27 -16.49
C ASN A 310 -5.30 -5.19 -15.48
N TYR A 311 -4.15 -4.82 -15.98
CA TYR A 311 -3.03 -4.36 -15.15
C TYR A 311 -2.92 -2.85 -15.25
N PHE A 312 -2.40 -2.21 -14.22
CA PHE A 312 -2.03 -0.80 -14.34
C PHE A 312 -0.61 -0.55 -13.83
N ILE A 313 0.01 0.47 -14.39
CA ILE A 313 1.33 0.97 -14.01
C ILE A 313 1.23 2.47 -13.82
N THR A 314 1.62 2.96 -12.65
CA THR A 314 1.81 4.39 -12.40
C THR A 314 3.21 4.79 -12.85
N THR A 315 3.35 5.74 -13.78
CA THR A 315 4.64 6.10 -14.36
C THR A 315 4.66 7.54 -14.88
N GLN A 316 5.82 8.12 -15.13
CA GLN A 316 5.98 9.48 -15.62
C GLN A 316 5.67 9.63 -17.12
N ASN A 317 5.26 10.83 -17.55
CA ASN A 317 4.99 11.15 -18.95
C ASN A 317 6.21 11.10 -19.86
N LYS A 318 7.36 11.54 -19.34
CA LYS A 318 8.61 11.56 -20.10
C LYS A 318 9.77 11.14 -19.23
N PRO A 319 10.68 10.41 -19.83
CA PRO A 319 11.97 10.19 -19.25
C PRO A 319 12.74 11.52 -19.19
N ASN A 320 12.79 12.15 -18.05
CA ASN A 320 13.79 13.18 -17.80
C ASN A 320 15.15 12.50 -17.57
N GLY A 321 15.75 11.98 -18.64
CA GLY A 321 17.17 11.71 -18.86
C GLY A 321 18.01 10.97 -17.83
N ARG A 322 17.61 10.76 -16.58
CA ARG A 322 18.48 10.19 -15.53
C ARG A 322 17.83 9.28 -14.47
N SER A 323 16.53 9.25 -14.33
CA SER A 323 15.87 8.38 -13.35
C SER A 323 14.53 7.91 -13.87
N GLN A 324 14.58 6.83 -14.62
CA GLN A 324 13.38 6.13 -15.01
C GLN A 324 13.32 4.81 -14.28
N PRO A 325 12.17 4.46 -13.75
CA PRO A 325 11.78 3.09 -13.90
C PRO A 325 11.51 2.92 -15.39
N ASN A 326 12.40 2.22 -16.08
CA ASN A 326 12.14 1.78 -17.43
C ASN A 326 11.00 0.78 -17.34
N VAL A 327 9.79 1.23 -17.67
CA VAL A 327 8.69 0.29 -17.90
C VAL A 327 9.19 -0.75 -18.88
N SER A 328 9.19 -2.00 -18.47
CA SER A 328 9.69 -3.08 -19.31
C SER A 328 8.96 -3.11 -20.66
N GLY A 329 9.70 -3.39 -21.73
CA GLY A 329 9.11 -3.55 -23.06
C GLY A 329 8.02 -4.62 -23.13
N GLU A 330 8.08 -5.65 -22.28
CA GLU A 330 7.02 -6.67 -22.20
C GLU A 330 5.69 -6.09 -21.71
N TYR A 331 5.74 -5.08 -20.81
CA TYR A 331 4.54 -4.39 -20.33
C TYR A 331 4.01 -3.38 -21.35
N LEU A 332 4.90 -2.66 -22.03
CA LEU A 332 4.51 -1.67 -23.05
C LEU A 332 3.79 -2.27 -24.24
N ASN A 333 4.05 -3.52 -24.55
CA ASN A 333 3.46 -4.25 -25.68
C ASN A 333 2.22 -5.08 -25.31
N ASN A 334 1.76 -5.02 -24.07
CA ASN A 334 0.59 -5.77 -23.60
C ASN A 334 -0.64 -4.88 -23.56
N GLU A 335 -1.65 -5.22 -24.37
CA GLU A 335 -2.91 -4.45 -24.49
C GLU A 335 -3.75 -4.39 -23.22
N ASN A 336 -3.53 -5.33 -22.29
CA ASN A 336 -4.23 -5.36 -21.00
C ASN A 336 -3.57 -4.44 -19.97
N ILE A 337 -2.50 -3.70 -20.33
CA ILE A 337 -1.79 -2.82 -19.42
C ILE A 337 -2.18 -1.37 -19.65
N ILE A 338 -2.64 -0.71 -18.60
CA ILE A 338 -3.01 0.69 -18.56
C ILE A 338 -1.87 1.48 -17.93
N LEU A 339 -1.29 2.40 -18.69
CA LEU A 339 -0.26 3.32 -18.19
C LEU A 339 -0.93 4.57 -17.62
N LEU A 340 -0.81 4.77 -16.33
CA LEU A 340 -1.30 5.95 -15.63
C LEU A 340 -0.16 6.96 -15.47
N ARG A 341 -0.20 8.01 -16.26
CA ARG A 341 0.78 9.11 -16.29
C ARG A 341 0.12 10.39 -15.81
N GLU A 342 0.90 11.41 -15.46
CA GLU A 342 0.35 12.70 -15.00
C GLU A 342 -0.66 13.34 -15.97
N SER A 343 -0.55 13.04 -17.25
CA SER A 343 -1.49 13.52 -18.28
C SER A 343 -2.66 12.57 -18.56
N SER A 344 -2.69 11.42 -17.87
CA SER A 344 -3.74 10.43 -18.04
C SER A 344 -4.95 10.77 -17.18
N PHE A 345 -6.11 10.24 -17.57
CA PHE A 345 -7.25 10.22 -16.67
C PHE A 345 -7.07 9.17 -15.58
N ALA A 346 -7.66 9.41 -14.41
CA ALA A 346 -7.69 8.41 -13.35
C ALA A 346 -8.44 7.16 -13.79
N LEU A 347 -7.97 6.00 -13.31
CA LEU A 347 -8.68 4.72 -13.47
C LEU A 347 -9.68 4.59 -12.33
N TRP A 348 -10.97 4.39 -12.63
CA TRP A 348 -11.97 4.21 -11.62
C TRP A 348 -12.94 3.05 -11.90
N SER A 349 -13.53 2.50 -10.84
CA SER A 349 -14.57 1.49 -10.91
C SER A 349 -15.63 1.70 -9.83
N TYR A 350 -16.85 1.30 -10.14
CA TYR A 350 -17.91 1.11 -9.16
C TYR A 350 -18.40 -0.33 -9.26
N GLU A 351 -18.28 -1.08 -8.21
CA GLU A 351 -18.50 -2.52 -8.18
C GLU A 351 -19.51 -2.89 -7.09
N ARG A 352 -20.29 -3.93 -7.34
CA ARG A 352 -21.22 -4.50 -6.38
C ARG A 352 -20.94 -5.97 -6.21
N THR A 353 -21.23 -6.50 -5.04
CA THR A 353 -21.06 -7.92 -4.73
C THR A 353 -21.98 -8.82 -5.57
N ASN A 354 -23.05 -8.30 -6.14
CA ASN A 354 -23.99 -9.04 -7.01
C ASN A 354 -23.69 -8.94 -8.52
N GLY A 355 -22.52 -8.45 -8.90
CA GLY A 355 -21.98 -8.60 -10.26
C GLY A 355 -22.24 -7.49 -11.25
N ILE A 356 -22.79 -6.36 -10.86
CA ILE A 356 -22.85 -5.19 -11.75
C ILE A 356 -21.57 -4.38 -11.57
N VAL A 357 -20.68 -4.49 -12.55
CA VAL A 357 -19.45 -3.71 -12.62
C VAL A 357 -19.62 -2.62 -13.66
N LEU A 358 -19.57 -1.38 -13.20
CA LEU A 358 -19.35 -0.24 -14.09
C LEU A 358 -17.86 0.10 -13.99
N THR A 359 -17.09 -0.26 -14.99
CA THR A 359 -15.67 0.09 -15.09
C THR A 359 -15.53 1.05 -16.26
N ASN A 360 -15.14 2.30 -16.01
CA ASN A 360 -14.76 3.23 -17.06
C ASN A 360 -13.25 3.34 -17.07
N PHE A 361 -12.65 2.78 -18.11
CA PHE A 361 -11.27 3.05 -18.48
C PHE A 361 -11.34 4.21 -19.49
N CYS A 362 -11.24 5.44 -19.05
CA CYS A 362 -10.98 6.55 -19.97
C CYS A 362 -9.53 6.39 -20.47
N ARG A 363 -9.38 5.97 -21.72
CA ARG A 363 -8.11 5.98 -22.44
C ARG A 363 -7.74 7.39 -22.86
#